data_47d7de6dadf5401041e15819fa724d93
#
_entry.id   47d7de6dadf5401041e15819fa724d93
#
_cell.length_a   1.000
_cell.length_b   1.000
_cell.length_c   1.000
_cell.angle_alpha   90.00
_cell.angle_beta   90.00
_cell.angle_gamma   90.00
#
_symmetry.space_group_name_H-M   'P 1'
#
loop_
_entity.id
_entity.type
_entity.pdbx_description
1 polymer ?
#
loop_
_entity_poly.entity_id
_entity_poly.type
_entity_poly.pdbx_seq_one_letter_code
_entity_poly.pdbx_strand_id
1 'polypeptide(L)'
;DANVKRVISRHESVENSSKSSSIKSLWSLSKQLTPKENIFEYTQGIMDLGATVCSTHDAKCSVCPLSISCLSAFDENIKPKKNFKTKIKPKKNIHFFLACSDNSVLLFKKNEGTFWESLWTPYEIQNNKNKLTFKKKVLNKETINKKHKLSHIDLDLTIDISHFKNTFDLDTNLEYKWINRVDIDKFGLPKPIKTIIETL
;
A
#
# COMPACT_ATOMS: atom_id res chain seq x y z
N ASP A 1 -0.70 -11.08 7.86
CA ASP A 1 0.14 -10.00 8.39
C ASP A 1 1.48 -10.52 8.90
N ALA A 2 2.55 -9.73 8.82
CA ALA A 2 3.89 -10.15 9.24
C ALA A 2 4.03 -10.29 10.76
N ASN A 3 3.33 -9.45 11.53
CA ASN A 3 3.31 -9.51 12.98
C ASN A 3 2.62 -10.80 13.45
N VAL A 4 1.44 -11.07 12.88
CA VAL A 4 0.67 -12.28 13.21
C VAL A 4 1.46 -13.55 12.89
N LYS A 5 2.06 -13.63 11.69
CA LYS A 5 2.92 -14.78 11.31
C LYS A 5 4.06 -14.98 12.31
N ARG A 6 4.70 -13.90 12.74
CA ARG A 6 5.82 -13.97 13.72
C ARG A 6 5.35 -14.44 15.07
N VAL A 7 4.23 -13.92 15.58
CA VAL A 7 3.68 -14.33 16.88
C VAL A 7 3.32 -15.81 16.85
N ILE A 8 2.53 -16.26 15.88
CA ILE A 8 2.11 -17.66 15.76
C ILE A 8 3.32 -18.58 15.58
N SER A 9 4.29 -18.21 14.72
CA SER A 9 5.46 -19.05 14.49
C SER A 9 6.31 -19.24 15.75
N ARG A 10 6.46 -18.21 16.56
CA ARG A 10 7.19 -18.29 17.84
C ARG A 10 6.39 -19.02 18.89
N HIS A 11 5.09 -18.73 19.00
CA HIS A 11 4.23 -19.39 19.97
C HIS A 11 4.21 -20.90 19.79
N GLU A 12 4.08 -21.37 18.56
CA GLU A 12 3.99 -22.79 18.20
C GLU A 12 5.34 -23.41 17.79
N SER A 13 6.44 -22.67 17.90
CA SER A 13 7.80 -23.08 17.51
C SER A 13 7.87 -23.64 16.08
N VAL A 14 7.18 -23.04 15.13
CA VAL A 14 7.18 -23.45 13.72
C VAL A 14 8.00 -22.51 12.85
N GLU A 15 8.56 -23.05 11.76
CA GLU A 15 9.38 -22.28 10.85
C GLU A 15 8.57 -21.15 10.17
N ASN A 16 9.01 -19.90 10.32
CA ASN A 16 8.47 -18.76 9.59
C ASN A 16 9.29 -18.50 8.32
N SER A 17 9.00 -19.24 7.29
CA SER A 17 9.67 -19.09 5.99
C SER A 17 8.67 -18.81 4.86
N SER A 18 9.19 -18.43 3.69
CA SER A 18 8.39 -18.24 2.47
C SER A 18 8.05 -19.55 1.76
N LYS A 19 8.46 -20.69 2.29
CA LYS A 19 8.14 -22.00 1.72
C LYS A 19 6.64 -22.28 1.81
N SER A 20 6.07 -22.87 0.78
CA SER A 20 4.63 -23.17 0.71
C SER A 20 4.15 -24.04 1.89
N SER A 21 4.96 -24.98 2.34
CA SER A 21 4.67 -25.85 3.51
C SER A 21 4.54 -25.02 4.80
N SER A 22 5.50 -24.14 5.08
CA SER A 22 5.45 -23.27 6.27
C SER A 22 4.24 -22.34 6.24
N ILE A 23 3.89 -21.80 5.08
CA ILE A 23 2.71 -20.96 4.91
C ILE A 23 1.42 -21.74 5.19
N LYS A 24 1.28 -22.96 4.68
CA LYS A 24 0.12 -23.85 4.96
C LYS A 24 0.01 -24.18 6.45
N SER A 25 1.11 -24.51 7.11
CA SER A 25 1.12 -24.79 8.55
C SER A 25 0.68 -23.56 9.36
N LEU A 26 1.19 -22.37 9.04
CA LEU A 26 0.79 -21.13 9.71
C LEU A 26 -0.69 -20.80 9.50
N TRP A 27 -1.24 -21.07 8.32
CA TRP A 27 -2.68 -20.89 8.07
C TRP A 27 -3.53 -21.87 8.89
N SER A 28 -3.11 -23.14 9.00
CA SER A 28 -3.78 -24.14 9.82
C SER A 28 -3.80 -23.75 11.30
N LEU A 29 -2.65 -23.35 11.83
CA LEU A 29 -2.51 -22.86 13.21
C LEU A 29 -3.33 -21.60 13.46
N SER A 30 -3.29 -20.64 12.52
CA SER A 30 -4.09 -19.43 12.64
C SER A 30 -5.60 -19.74 12.74
N LYS A 31 -6.11 -20.71 11.97
CA LYS A 31 -7.51 -21.14 12.09
C LYS A 31 -7.84 -21.78 13.44
N GLN A 32 -6.91 -22.56 13.99
CA GLN A 32 -7.10 -23.23 15.28
C GLN A 32 -7.08 -22.24 16.46
N LEU A 33 -6.19 -21.24 16.38
CA LEU A 33 -6.01 -20.23 17.41
C LEU A 33 -7.04 -19.12 17.37
N THR A 34 -7.72 -18.92 16.24
CA THR A 34 -8.74 -17.88 16.12
C THR A 34 -10.00 -18.30 16.89
N PRO A 35 -10.44 -17.54 17.91
CA PRO A 35 -11.63 -17.86 18.68
C PRO A 35 -12.90 -17.67 17.85
N LYS A 36 -14.01 -18.27 18.30
CA LYS A 36 -15.32 -18.10 17.67
C LYS A 36 -16.00 -16.80 18.09
N GLU A 37 -15.65 -16.27 19.24
CA GLU A 37 -16.16 -15.03 19.82
C GLU A 37 -15.03 -14.02 20.00
N ASN A 38 -15.33 -12.73 20.10
CA ASN A 38 -14.38 -11.66 20.28
C ASN A 38 -13.25 -11.66 19.22
N ILE A 39 -13.61 -11.97 17.95
CA ILE A 39 -12.67 -12.10 16.83
C ILE A 39 -11.94 -10.77 16.56
N PHE A 40 -12.65 -9.65 16.71
CA PHE A 40 -12.07 -8.32 16.52
C PHE A 40 -10.94 -8.06 17.53
N GLU A 41 -11.22 -8.27 18.81
CA GLU A 41 -10.28 -8.08 19.92
C GLU A 41 -9.08 -9.00 19.79
N TYR A 42 -9.30 -10.27 19.42
CA TYR A 42 -8.23 -11.22 19.15
C TYR A 42 -7.35 -10.75 17.99
N THR A 43 -7.97 -10.34 16.89
CA THR A 43 -7.24 -9.91 15.69
C THR A 43 -6.40 -8.67 15.97
N GLN A 44 -6.97 -7.69 16.66
CA GLN A 44 -6.26 -6.48 17.06
C GLN A 44 -5.16 -6.80 18.06
N GLY A 45 -5.47 -7.60 19.09
CA GLY A 45 -4.52 -7.97 20.14
C GLY A 45 -3.30 -8.72 19.63
N ILE A 46 -3.46 -9.68 18.70
CA ILE A 46 -2.31 -10.42 18.14
C ILE A 46 -1.45 -9.53 17.22
N MET A 47 -2.04 -8.57 16.53
CA MET A 47 -1.28 -7.58 15.73
C MET A 47 -0.49 -6.64 16.65
N ASP A 48 -1.11 -6.13 17.71
CA ASP A 48 -0.48 -5.22 18.68
C ASP A 48 0.62 -5.94 19.46
N LEU A 49 0.38 -7.18 19.89
CA LEU A 49 1.39 -8.02 20.53
C LEU A 49 2.63 -8.16 19.65
N GLY A 50 2.42 -8.43 18.36
CA GLY A 50 3.51 -8.53 17.41
C GLY A 50 4.23 -7.19 17.17
N ALA A 51 3.53 -6.07 17.20
CA ALA A 51 4.12 -4.75 16.98
C ALA A 51 4.91 -4.24 18.20
N THR A 52 4.44 -4.50 19.42
CA THR A 52 4.93 -3.83 20.65
C THR A 52 5.75 -4.73 21.56
N VAL A 53 5.37 -6.00 21.71
CA VAL A 53 5.98 -6.95 22.65
C VAL A 53 6.81 -7.99 21.93
N CYS A 54 6.19 -8.77 21.03
CA CYS A 54 6.87 -9.83 20.27
C CYS A 54 7.54 -9.25 19.02
N SER A 55 8.41 -8.25 19.19
CA SER A 55 9.07 -7.54 18.08
C SER A 55 10.06 -8.43 17.32
N THR A 56 10.51 -8.00 16.14
CA THR A 56 11.41 -8.79 15.30
C THR A 56 12.78 -9.02 15.95
N HIS A 57 13.35 -7.97 16.55
CA HIS A 57 14.73 -7.97 17.04
C HIS A 57 14.86 -8.10 18.55
N ASP A 58 13.84 -7.66 19.27
CA ASP A 58 13.84 -7.60 20.73
C ASP A 58 12.47 -8.02 21.25
N ALA A 59 12.30 -9.33 21.47
CA ALA A 59 11.07 -9.89 22.01
C ALA A 59 11.08 -9.75 23.55
N LYS A 60 10.14 -9.00 24.08
CA LYS A 60 9.99 -8.72 25.51
C LYS A 60 9.19 -9.83 26.19
N CYS A 61 9.78 -11.03 26.29
CA CYS A 61 9.10 -12.21 26.84
C CYS A 61 8.69 -12.05 28.31
N SER A 62 9.43 -11.28 29.10
CA SER A 62 9.12 -11.01 30.51
C SER A 62 7.80 -10.30 30.76
N VAL A 63 7.33 -9.50 29.80
CA VAL A 63 6.04 -8.79 29.87
C VAL A 63 5.00 -9.33 28.90
N CYS A 64 5.29 -10.44 28.23
CA CYS A 64 4.41 -11.05 27.25
C CYS A 64 3.29 -11.85 27.94
N PRO A 65 2.01 -11.57 27.68
CA PRO A 65 0.90 -12.32 28.26
C PRO A 65 0.87 -13.79 27.83
N LEU A 66 1.53 -14.15 26.72
CA LEU A 66 1.61 -15.51 26.20
C LEU A 66 2.89 -16.24 26.63
N SER A 67 3.73 -15.68 27.50
CA SER A 67 5.03 -16.25 27.85
C SER A 67 4.95 -17.64 28.45
N ILE A 68 3.89 -17.96 29.20
CA ILE A 68 3.68 -19.24 29.85
C ILE A 68 3.36 -20.36 28.84
N SER A 69 2.61 -20.07 27.80
CA SER A 69 2.19 -21.03 26.76
C SER A 69 3.09 -21.03 25.53
N CYS A 70 3.97 -20.04 25.39
CA CYS A 70 4.79 -19.86 24.20
C CYS A 70 5.97 -20.85 24.19
N LEU A 71 6.03 -21.75 23.22
CA LEU A 71 7.10 -22.75 23.08
C LEU A 71 8.46 -22.13 22.81
N SER A 72 8.52 -20.90 22.37
CA SER A 72 9.78 -20.20 22.11
C SER A 72 10.02 -19.05 23.09
N ALA A 73 9.33 -19.00 24.24
CA ALA A 73 9.59 -17.97 25.23
C ALA A 73 11.02 -18.06 25.77
N PHE A 74 11.68 -16.88 25.86
CA PHE A 74 13.06 -16.76 26.39
C PHE A 74 14.17 -17.48 25.59
N ASP A 75 13.86 -18.03 24.40
CA ASP A 75 14.87 -18.66 23.55
C ASP A 75 15.74 -17.59 22.88
N GLU A 76 17.02 -17.56 23.19
CA GLU A 76 17.99 -16.59 22.63
C GLU A 76 18.24 -16.80 21.14
N ASN A 77 17.92 -17.95 20.56
CA ASN A 77 18.10 -18.27 19.15
C ASN A 77 17.00 -17.67 18.25
N ILE A 78 15.96 -17.11 18.85
CA ILE A 78 14.83 -16.46 18.11
C ILE A 78 15.25 -15.15 17.43
N LYS A 79 16.41 -14.61 17.77
CA LYS A 79 16.93 -13.40 17.11
C LYS A 79 17.08 -13.66 15.61
N PRO A 80 16.54 -12.79 14.74
CA PRO A 80 16.70 -12.96 13.31
C PRO A 80 18.18 -13.04 12.97
N LYS A 81 18.57 -14.05 12.20
CA LYS A 81 19.94 -14.16 11.69
C LYS A 81 20.30 -12.82 11.04
N LYS A 82 21.36 -12.16 11.50
CA LYS A 82 21.81 -10.79 11.13
C LYS A 82 22.10 -10.55 9.63
N ASN A 83 21.79 -11.50 8.76
CA ASN A 83 22.08 -11.43 7.33
C ASN A 83 20.85 -11.04 6.50
N PHE A 84 20.18 -9.93 6.83
CA PHE A 84 19.38 -9.26 5.81
C PHE A 84 20.32 -8.45 4.91
N LYS A 85 20.78 -9.05 3.82
CA LYS A 85 21.19 -8.26 2.67
C LYS A 85 19.97 -7.41 2.33
N THR A 86 20.04 -6.12 2.56
CA THR A 86 19.01 -5.16 2.12
C THR A 86 18.89 -5.34 0.61
N LYS A 87 17.85 -6.05 0.17
CA LYS A 87 17.57 -6.18 -1.25
C LYS A 87 17.38 -4.77 -1.78
N ILE A 88 18.18 -4.38 -2.76
CA ILE A 88 17.99 -3.12 -3.47
C ILE A 88 16.56 -3.13 -3.99
N LYS A 89 15.75 -2.15 -3.54
CA LYS A 89 14.36 -2.05 -3.99
C LYS A 89 14.34 -1.66 -5.46
N PRO A 90 13.52 -2.30 -6.28
CA PRO A 90 13.32 -1.87 -7.66
C PRO A 90 12.77 -0.44 -7.66
N LYS A 91 13.16 0.34 -8.67
CA LYS A 91 12.62 1.67 -8.91
C LYS A 91 11.63 1.62 -10.06
N LYS A 92 10.53 2.36 -9.94
CA LYS A 92 9.54 2.51 -11.00
C LYS A 92 9.27 3.99 -11.24
N ASN A 93 9.47 4.42 -12.48
CA ASN A 93 9.13 5.76 -12.93
C ASN A 93 7.72 5.72 -13.50
N ILE A 94 6.86 6.63 -13.05
CA ILE A 94 5.49 6.76 -13.55
C ILE A 94 5.27 8.21 -13.92
N HIS A 95 4.80 8.43 -15.14
CA HIS A 95 4.49 9.76 -15.66
C HIS A 95 2.98 9.91 -15.79
N PHE A 96 2.44 10.94 -15.15
CA PHE A 96 1.01 11.24 -15.16
C PHE A 96 0.71 12.59 -15.82
N PHE A 97 -0.46 12.65 -16.42
CA PHE A 97 -1.10 13.90 -16.82
C PHE A 97 -2.32 14.13 -15.93
N LEU A 98 -2.38 15.28 -15.27
CA LEU A 98 -3.49 15.70 -14.42
C LEU A 98 -4.14 16.95 -15.01
N ALA A 99 -5.40 16.86 -15.40
CA ALA A 99 -6.20 18.02 -15.78
C ALA A 99 -6.94 18.55 -14.56
N CYS A 100 -6.86 19.85 -14.35
CA CYS A 100 -7.56 20.58 -13.29
C CYS A 100 -8.49 21.61 -13.90
N SER A 101 -9.68 21.81 -13.32
CA SER A 101 -10.63 22.86 -13.68
C SER A 101 -11.29 23.38 -12.42
N ASP A 102 -11.13 24.68 -12.12
CA ASP A 102 -11.59 25.30 -10.87
C ASP A 102 -11.29 24.41 -9.64
N ASN A 103 -12.34 23.82 -9.07
CA ASN A 103 -12.22 22.94 -7.90
C ASN A 103 -12.20 21.45 -8.24
N SER A 104 -12.11 21.07 -9.52
CA SER A 104 -12.22 19.68 -9.95
C SER A 104 -10.94 19.17 -10.59
N VAL A 105 -10.68 17.87 -10.42
CA VAL A 105 -9.58 17.16 -11.06
C VAL A 105 -10.10 15.98 -11.86
N LEU A 106 -9.47 15.71 -13.00
CA LEU A 106 -9.81 14.60 -13.88
C LEU A 106 -9.01 13.36 -13.47
N LEU A 107 -9.70 12.33 -13.04
CA LEU A 107 -9.09 11.07 -12.65
C LEU A 107 -9.65 9.90 -13.46
N PHE A 108 -8.83 8.88 -13.60
CA PHE A 108 -9.10 7.64 -14.33
C PHE A 108 -9.02 6.46 -13.37
N LYS A 109 -9.94 5.52 -13.50
CA LYS A 109 -9.90 4.29 -12.73
C LYS A 109 -8.89 3.32 -13.34
N LYS A 110 -8.02 2.77 -12.53
CA LYS A 110 -7.00 1.80 -12.97
C LYS A 110 -7.62 0.43 -13.18
N ASN A 111 -7.31 -0.18 -14.34
CA ASN A 111 -7.78 -1.51 -14.71
C ASN A 111 -7.12 -2.60 -13.86
N GLU A 112 -7.75 -3.78 -13.85
CA GLU A 112 -7.19 -5.01 -13.27
C GLU A 112 -5.80 -5.33 -13.83
N GLY A 113 -4.93 -5.91 -13.00
CA GLY A 113 -3.57 -6.27 -13.36
C GLY A 113 -2.60 -5.10 -13.50
N THR A 114 -3.02 -3.86 -13.27
CA THR A 114 -2.16 -2.68 -13.33
C THR A 114 -1.67 -2.27 -11.94
N PHE A 115 -0.59 -1.48 -11.92
CA PHE A 115 -0.13 -0.88 -10.67
C PHE A 115 -1.19 0.10 -10.13
N TRP A 116 -1.57 -0.03 -8.85
CA TRP A 116 -2.69 0.66 -8.21
C TRP A 116 -4.07 0.28 -8.79
N GLU A 117 -4.24 -0.98 -9.12
CA GLU A 117 -5.50 -1.57 -9.58
C GLU A 117 -6.70 -1.08 -8.77
N SER A 118 -7.80 -0.81 -9.46
CA SER A 118 -9.07 -0.31 -8.91
C SER A 118 -9.03 1.07 -8.23
N LEU A 119 -7.86 1.71 -8.12
CA LEU A 119 -7.74 3.06 -7.58
C LEU A 119 -7.89 4.12 -8.67
N TRP A 120 -8.28 5.32 -8.26
CA TRP A 120 -8.37 6.49 -9.12
C TRP A 120 -7.03 7.24 -9.16
N THR A 121 -6.52 7.49 -10.36
CA THR A 121 -5.23 8.18 -10.58
C THR A 121 -5.38 9.20 -11.71
N PRO A 122 -4.48 10.19 -11.83
CA PRO A 122 -4.34 10.94 -13.07
C PRO A 122 -4.08 9.99 -14.24
N TYR A 123 -4.23 10.48 -15.46
CA TYR A 123 -3.94 9.70 -16.66
C TYR A 123 -2.45 9.30 -16.71
N GLU A 124 -2.16 8.00 -16.74
CA GLU A 124 -0.78 7.51 -16.89
C GLU A 124 -0.33 7.62 -18.35
N ILE A 125 0.69 8.44 -18.60
CA ILE A 125 1.29 8.60 -19.92
C ILE A 125 2.13 7.35 -20.18
N GLN A 126 1.62 6.45 -21.02
CA GLN A 126 2.37 5.29 -21.50
C GLN A 126 3.09 5.64 -22.80
N ASN A 127 4.32 5.16 -22.97
CA ASN A 127 5.15 5.43 -24.15
C ASN A 127 4.36 5.24 -25.46
N ASN A 128 4.05 6.35 -26.11
CA ASN A 128 3.60 6.51 -27.50
C ASN A 128 2.33 5.82 -28.00
N LYS A 129 1.56 5.06 -27.19
CA LYS A 129 0.41 4.32 -27.74
C LYS A 129 -0.97 4.91 -27.45
N ASN A 130 -1.13 5.71 -26.39
CA ASN A 130 -2.42 6.34 -26.06
C ASN A 130 -2.20 7.77 -25.59
N LYS A 131 -2.11 8.70 -26.53
CA LYS A 131 -2.09 10.13 -26.20
C LYS A 131 -3.52 10.59 -26.02
N LEU A 132 -3.87 11.00 -24.80
CA LEU A 132 -5.12 11.75 -24.58
C LEU A 132 -5.11 13.00 -25.48
N THR A 133 -6.03 13.04 -26.44
CA THR A 133 -6.20 14.22 -27.29
C THR A 133 -7.43 15.00 -26.84
N PHE A 134 -7.25 16.25 -26.52
CA PHE A 134 -8.33 17.18 -26.23
C PHE A 134 -8.06 18.52 -26.91
N LYS A 135 -9.09 19.08 -27.55
CA LYS A 135 -9.02 20.37 -28.24
C LYS A 135 -9.52 21.49 -27.29
N LYS A 136 -8.84 21.64 -26.14
CA LYS A 136 -9.22 22.68 -25.16
C LYS A 136 -8.03 23.59 -24.86
N LYS A 137 -8.34 24.87 -24.64
CA LYS A 137 -7.30 25.86 -24.31
C LYS A 137 -6.82 25.63 -22.89
N VAL A 138 -5.53 25.39 -22.72
CA VAL A 138 -4.85 25.30 -21.44
C VAL A 138 -4.57 26.72 -20.94
N LEU A 139 -4.89 26.99 -19.68
CA LEU A 139 -4.66 28.29 -19.04
C LEU A 139 -3.27 28.37 -18.44
N ASN A 140 -2.86 27.31 -17.74
CA ASN A 140 -1.56 27.22 -17.08
C ASN A 140 -1.07 25.77 -17.13
N LYS A 141 0.26 25.58 -17.04
CA LYS A 141 0.94 24.28 -16.97
C LYS A 141 2.01 24.31 -15.90
N GLU A 142 2.10 23.22 -15.18
CA GLU A 142 3.18 22.99 -14.22
C GLU A 142 3.54 21.50 -14.17
N THR A 143 4.72 21.16 -13.66
CA THR A 143 5.17 19.80 -13.51
C THR A 143 5.65 19.59 -12.09
N ILE A 144 5.15 18.55 -11.42
CA ILE A 144 5.57 18.14 -10.08
C ILE A 144 6.32 16.82 -10.17
N ASN A 145 7.50 16.76 -9.52
CA ASN A 145 8.24 15.53 -9.33
C ASN A 145 8.18 15.11 -7.86
N LYS A 146 7.74 13.89 -7.60
CA LYS A 146 7.60 13.35 -6.24
C LYS A 146 8.17 11.94 -6.12
N LYS A 147 9.04 11.74 -5.14
CA LYS A 147 9.51 10.40 -4.77
C LYS A 147 8.63 9.82 -3.67
N HIS A 148 8.24 8.57 -3.83
CA HIS A 148 7.43 7.86 -2.83
C HIS A 148 7.99 6.47 -2.60
N LYS A 149 8.32 6.15 -1.34
CA LYS A 149 8.92 4.87 -0.95
C LYS A 149 7.85 3.93 -0.43
N LEU A 150 7.71 2.78 -1.07
CA LEU A 150 6.90 1.66 -0.58
C LEU A 150 7.81 0.59 0.05
N SER A 151 7.22 -0.38 0.73
CA SER A 151 7.98 -1.47 1.36
C SER A 151 8.81 -2.29 0.37
N HIS A 152 8.33 -2.45 -0.87
CA HIS A 152 8.87 -3.34 -1.89
C HIS A 152 9.37 -2.64 -3.17
N ILE A 153 9.07 -1.36 -3.36
CA ILE A 153 9.42 -0.59 -4.56
C ILE A 153 9.55 0.89 -4.23
N ASP A 154 10.49 1.59 -4.87
CA ASP A 154 10.61 3.05 -4.83
C ASP A 154 9.99 3.64 -6.11
N LEU A 155 9.12 4.64 -5.95
CA LEU A 155 8.42 5.31 -7.03
C LEU A 155 9.00 6.69 -7.26
N ASP A 156 9.33 6.99 -8.51
CA ASP A 156 9.61 8.34 -9.00
C ASP A 156 8.42 8.78 -9.87
N LEU A 157 7.63 9.71 -9.37
CA LEU A 157 6.41 10.20 -10.00
C LEU A 157 6.69 11.54 -10.66
N THR A 158 6.37 11.67 -11.95
CA THR A 158 6.31 12.94 -12.68
C THR A 158 4.86 13.21 -13.02
N ILE A 159 4.33 14.36 -12.64
CA ILE A 159 2.93 14.74 -12.89
C ILE A 159 2.91 16.07 -13.65
N ASP A 160 2.49 16.02 -14.91
CA ASP A 160 2.23 17.22 -15.71
C ASP A 160 0.80 17.66 -15.43
N ILE A 161 0.65 18.83 -14.86
CA ILE A 161 -0.63 19.44 -14.49
C ILE A 161 -1.00 20.50 -15.53
N SER A 162 -2.25 20.46 -15.99
CA SER A 162 -2.77 21.46 -16.89
C SER A 162 -4.09 22.00 -16.37
N HIS A 163 -4.22 23.31 -16.27
CA HIS A 163 -5.40 24.00 -15.80
C HIS A 163 -6.29 24.43 -16.98
N PHE A 164 -7.58 24.18 -16.85
CA PHE A 164 -8.61 24.50 -17.83
C PHE A 164 -9.69 25.39 -17.18
N LYS A 165 -10.40 26.18 -17.97
CA LYS A 165 -11.48 27.03 -17.46
C LYS A 165 -12.68 26.22 -16.97
N ASN A 166 -13.05 25.16 -17.70
CA ASN A 166 -14.21 24.32 -17.40
C ASN A 166 -13.85 22.85 -17.57
N THR A 167 -14.63 21.97 -16.96
CA THR A 167 -14.58 20.52 -17.23
C THR A 167 -14.99 20.23 -18.67
N PHE A 168 -14.61 19.10 -19.21
CA PHE A 168 -14.93 18.66 -20.56
C PHE A 168 -15.01 17.14 -20.65
N ASP A 169 -15.73 16.66 -21.66
CA ASP A 169 -15.79 15.23 -21.93
C ASP A 169 -14.62 14.79 -22.79
N LEU A 170 -14.23 13.54 -22.60
CA LEU A 170 -13.18 12.88 -23.35
C LEU A 170 -13.79 11.81 -24.27
N ASP A 171 -13.30 11.75 -25.49
CA ASP A 171 -13.56 10.64 -26.39
C ASP A 171 -12.57 9.50 -26.06
N THR A 172 -12.99 8.63 -25.13
CA THR A 172 -12.17 7.51 -24.64
C THR A 172 -13.03 6.39 -24.09
N ASN A 173 -12.56 5.16 -24.22
CA ASN A 173 -13.17 3.98 -23.59
C ASN A 173 -12.72 3.76 -22.14
N LEU A 174 -11.88 4.65 -21.59
CA LEU A 174 -11.41 4.56 -20.21
C LEU A 174 -12.47 5.08 -19.25
N GLU A 175 -12.64 4.44 -18.10
CA GLU A 175 -13.48 4.96 -17.02
C GLU A 175 -12.80 6.17 -16.40
N TYR A 176 -13.40 7.36 -16.53
CA TYR A 176 -12.89 8.60 -15.96
C TYR A 176 -13.99 9.41 -15.26
N LYS A 177 -13.58 10.29 -14.38
CA LYS A 177 -14.47 11.26 -13.70
C LYS A 177 -13.75 12.57 -13.44
N TRP A 178 -14.48 13.67 -13.59
CA TRP A 178 -14.15 14.94 -12.94
C TRP A 178 -14.64 14.88 -11.50
N ILE A 179 -13.72 14.95 -10.55
CA ILE A 179 -14.01 14.82 -9.12
C ILE A 179 -13.73 16.18 -8.47
N ASN A 180 -14.71 16.72 -7.74
CA ASN A 180 -14.49 17.92 -6.95
C ASN A 180 -13.50 17.60 -5.83
N ARG A 181 -12.55 18.49 -5.54
CA ARG A 181 -11.51 18.30 -4.54
C ARG A 181 -12.07 18.08 -3.14
N VAL A 182 -13.21 18.69 -2.80
CA VAL A 182 -13.88 18.47 -1.50
C VAL A 182 -14.43 17.04 -1.35
N ASP A 183 -14.64 16.33 -2.45
CA ASP A 183 -15.16 14.97 -2.46
C ASP A 183 -14.05 13.91 -2.64
N ILE A 184 -12.79 14.32 -2.68
CA ILE A 184 -11.67 13.43 -3.01
C ILE A 184 -11.56 12.25 -2.05
N ASP A 185 -11.97 12.43 -0.79
CA ASP A 185 -11.95 11.38 0.25
C ASP A 185 -12.98 10.27 0.04
N LYS A 186 -13.96 10.49 -0.82
CA LYS A 186 -14.97 9.48 -1.18
C LYS A 186 -14.43 8.47 -2.21
N PHE A 187 -13.24 8.72 -2.75
CA PHE A 187 -12.63 7.91 -3.79
C PHE A 187 -11.35 7.25 -3.29
N GLY A 188 -11.12 6.00 -3.71
CA GLY A 188 -9.87 5.30 -3.41
C GLY A 188 -8.73 5.85 -4.26
N LEU A 189 -7.83 6.65 -3.68
CA LEU A 189 -6.64 7.18 -4.35
C LEU A 189 -5.36 6.65 -3.69
N PRO A 190 -4.27 6.48 -4.47
CA PRO A 190 -2.95 6.28 -3.87
C PRO A 190 -2.55 7.52 -3.05
N LYS A 191 -2.00 7.28 -1.85
CA LYS A 191 -1.59 8.36 -0.93
C LYS A 191 -0.76 9.48 -1.60
N PRO A 192 0.27 9.18 -2.43
CA PRO A 192 1.06 10.23 -3.07
C PRO A 192 0.25 11.10 -4.04
N ILE A 193 -0.74 10.53 -4.73
CA ILE A 193 -1.64 11.26 -5.64
C ILE A 193 -2.59 12.14 -4.83
N LYS A 194 -3.22 11.59 -3.80
CA LYS A 194 -4.09 12.36 -2.90
C LYS A 194 -3.36 13.57 -2.33
N THR A 195 -2.16 13.37 -1.77
CA THR A 195 -1.35 14.47 -1.21
C THR A 195 -1.05 15.57 -2.24
N ILE A 196 -0.81 15.23 -3.51
CA ILE A 196 -0.55 16.22 -4.57
C ILE A 196 -1.83 17.02 -4.86
N ILE A 197 -2.98 16.35 -4.98
CA ILE A 197 -4.26 17.02 -5.25
C ILE A 197 -4.65 17.97 -4.11
N GLU A 198 -4.35 17.62 -2.85
CA GLU A 198 -4.60 18.46 -1.67
C GLU A 198 -3.72 19.73 -1.62
N THR A 199 -2.62 19.77 -2.37
CA THR A 199 -1.72 20.94 -2.44
C THR A 199 -1.98 21.86 -3.61
N LEU A 200 -2.90 21.51 -4.52
CA LEU A 200 -3.32 22.32 -5.67
C LEU A 200 -4.44 23.29 -5.30
#